data_7676858977bfd4d2a8d89cc3f786d8ff
#
_entry.id   7676858977bfd4d2a8d89cc3f786d8ff
#
_cell.length_a   1.000
_cell.length_b   1.000
_cell.length_c   1.000
_cell.angle_alpha   90.00
_cell.angle_beta   90.00
_cell.angle_gamma   90.00
#
_symmetry.space_group_name_H-M   'P 1'
#
loop_
_entity.id
_entity.type
_entity.pdbx_description
1 polymer ?
#
loop_
_entity_poly.entity_id
_entity_poly.type
_entity_poly.pdbx_seq_one_letter_code
_entity_poly.pdbx_strand_id
1 'polypeptide(L)'
;MGFLSKFLNREASEPLPGLEELLAARGLPADLSGLEACREDFEHLRKAPERVAWADALKELVDRGLPLPPPWLDAMDKLIPELVPHWRAEREGLFFRPFAEGLCWRIAVDGQALPEPWLKLWGAHGEEVQERALDHLAERSAGSLFERLPSGVYRCSVADGLQAARILHRPGWEKLFPGQPIFLAVPTAEDLLVAPQVLLPKLVDEVGKALQSGRPHLLAVILQKVDEHLMPANLQDPHPIAQPQRELHQQDLMECLRHQDQDLKPEHGLPPAVSLLRTQQGRTLTLASWQEGQAVCLPETDLIVFLTRGGQPLGAFWRQTLPRISELRGTPVDLWGPRRLRFDGFPNAEQLSRLECFATSEQMGAATKGAGRPGPGAPSGAPPEASGSALGASPIPAHLRGLNLGIQGGDD
;
A
#
# COMPACT_ATOMS: atom_id res chain seq x y z
N MET A 1 -30.57 -35.37 -50.00
CA MET A 1 -29.56 -34.38 -50.38
C MET A 1 -29.79 -33.13 -49.53
N GLY A 2 -29.05 -32.88 -48.48
CA GLY A 2 -29.29 -31.71 -47.60
C GLY A 2 -28.34 -31.57 -46.40
N PHE A 3 -27.33 -32.42 -46.25
CA PHE A 3 -26.46 -32.37 -45.08
C PHE A 3 -25.06 -31.80 -45.34
N LEU A 4 -24.68 -31.61 -46.61
CA LEU A 4 -23.33 -31.11 -46.97
C LEU A 4 -23.27 -29.61 -47.24
N SER A 5 -24.40 -28.88 -47.27
CA SER A 5 -24.39 -27.43 -47.52
C SER A 5 -24.14 -26.60 -46.25
N LYS A 6 -24.21 -27.22 -45.05
CA LYS A 6 -23.93 -26.52 -43.78
C LYS A 6 -22.43 -26.40 -43.40
N PHE A 7 -21.57 -27.17 -44.08
CA PHE A 7 -20.10 -27.14 -43.81
C PHE A 7 -19.32 -26.24 -44.77
N LEU A 8 -19.97 -25.56 -45.70
CA LEU A 8 -19.31 -24.68 -46.67
C LEU A 8 -19.58 -23.19 -46.44
N ASN A 9 -20.32 -22.80 -45.42
CA ASN A 9 -20.21 -21.44 -44.91
C ASN A 9 -18.87 -21.32 -44.12
N ARG A 10 -17.74 -21.32 -44.84
CA ARG A 10 -16.59 -20.59 -44.41
C ARG A 10 -17.09 -19.17 -44.20
N GLU A 11 -17.30 -18.77 -42.96
CA GLU A 11 -17.37 -17.34 -42.60
C GLU A 11 -16.17 -16.70 -43.32
N ALA A 12 -16.47 -15.81 -44.27
CA ALA A 12 -15.43 -15.05 -44.91
C ALA A 12 -14.74 -14.33 -43.76
N SER A 13 -13.53 -14.79 -43.41
CA SER A 13 -12.76 -14.18 -42.32
C SER A 13 -12.62 -12.71 -42.71
N GLU A 14 -13.20 -11.83 -41.92
CA GLU A 14 -12.97 -10.40 -42.10
C GLU A 14 -11.46 -10.16 -42.24
N PRO A 15 -11.06 -9.33 -43.19
CA PRO A 15 -9.64 -9.05 -43.36
C PRO A 15 -9.06 -8.52 -42.03
N LEU A 16 -7.96 -9.10 -41.59
CA LEU A 16 -7.31 -8.65 -40.35
C LEU A 16 -6.82 -7.22 -40.54
N PRO A 17 -7.12 -6.27 -39.64
CA PRO A 17 -6.63 -4.91 -39.77
C PRO A 17 -5.10 -4.88 -39.71
N GLY A 18 -4.50 -4.07 -40.57
CA GLY A 18 -3.04 -3.88 -40.63
C GLY A 18 -2.55 -2.98 -39.47
N LEU A 19 -1.27 -3.15 -39.13
CA LEU A 19 -0.65 -2.35 -38.06
C LEU A 19 -0.75 -0.85 -38.33
N GLU A 20 -0.37 -0.41 -39.55
CA GLU A 20 -0.37 1.00 -39.91
C GLU A 20 -1.79 1.63 -39.89
N GLU A 21 -2.80 0.88 -40.35
CA GLU A 21 -4.19 1.28 -40.27
C GLU A 21 -4.65 1.53 -38.84
N LEU A 22 -4.30 0.58 -37.93
CA LEU A 22 -4.66 0.67 -36.51
C LEU A 22 -3.95 1.82 -35.79
N LEU A 23 -2.68 2.07 -36.12
CA LEU A 23 -1.91 3.20 -35.58
C LEU A 23 -2.51 4.54 -36.04
N ALA A 24 -2.77 4.68 -37.33
CA ALA A 24 -3.37 5.88 -37.88
C ALA A 24 -4.75 6.18 -37.30
N ALA A 25 -5.59 5.14 -37.10
CA ALA A 25 -6.92 5.30 -36.52
C ALA A 25 -6.86 5.80 -35.04
N ARG A 26 -5.74 5.64 -34.35
CA ARG A 26 -5.50 6.10 -32.98
C ARG A 26 -4.64 7.34 -32.83
N GLY A 27 -4.23 7.91 -33.98
CA GLY A 27 -3.34 9.07 -34.01
C GLY A 27 -1.93 8.78 -33.50
N LEU A 28 -1.49 7.54 -33.62
CA LEU A 28 -0.14 7.12 -33.24
C LEU A 28 0.80 7.21 -34.45
N PRO A 29 2.06 7.69 -34.27
CA PRO A 29 3.03 7.75 -35.35
C PRO A 29 3.52 6.32 -35.69
N ALA A 30 3.76 6.06 -36.98
CA ALA A 30 4.24 4.79 -37.47
C ALA A 30 5.73 4.54 -37.11
N ASP A 31 6.46 5.60 -36.77
CA ASP A 31 7.88 5.58 -36.34
C ASP A 31 8.05 5.66 -34.82
N LEU A 32 7.05 5.23 -34.06
CA LEU A 32 7.09 5.21 -32.61
C LEU A 32 8.31 4.40 -32.13
N SER A 33 9.14 5.02 -31.29
CA SER A 33 10.33 4.39 -30.74
C SER A 33 10.00 3.09 -29.95
N GLY A 34 10.65 2.01 -30.28
CA GLY A 34 10.42 0.68 -29.67
C GLY A 34 9.28 -0.13 -30.31
N LEU A 35 8.54 0.42 -31.28
CA LEU A 35 7.43 -0.29 -31.94
C LEU A 35 7.91 -1.58 -32.65
N GLU A 36 9.11 -1.55 -33.21
CA GLU A 36 9.66 -2.70 -33.94
C GLU A 36 9.80 -3.93 -33.02
N ALA A 37 10.14 -3.73 -31.76
CA ALA A 37 10.21 -4.80 -30.76
C ALA A 37 8.87 -5.50 -30.51
N CYS A 38 7.75 -4.76 -30.68
CA CYS A 38 6.40 -5.29 -30.47
C CYS A 38 5.74 -5.80 -31.75
N ARG A 39 6.37 -5.59 -32.91
CA ARG A 39 5.80 -5.93 -34.23
C ARG A 39 5.62 -7.43 -34.40
N GLU A 40 6.58 -8.24 -33.95
CA GLU A 40 6.51 -9.69 -34.04
C GLU A 40 5.33 -10.25 -33.24
N ASP A 41 5.12 -9.76 -32.02
CA ASP A 41 4.00 -10.15 -31.17
C ASP A 41 2.66 -9.76 -31.84
N PHE A 42 2.57 -8.57 -32.47
CA PHE A 42 1.38 -8.15 -33.23
C PHE A 42 1.08 -9.09 -34.41
N GLU A 43 2.09 -9.53 -35.13
CA GLU A 43 1.93 -10.42 -36.29
C GLU A 43 1.44 -11.82 -35.92
N HIS A 44 1.69 -12.23 -34.68
CA HIS A 44 1.17 -13.48 -34.14
C HIS A 44 -0.32 -13.44 -33.79
N LEU A 45 -0.95 -12.26 -33.65
CA LEU A 45 -2.37 -12.12 -33.36
C LEU A 45 -3.21 -12.52 -34.60
N ARG A 46 -4.10 -13.50 -34.41
CA ARG A 46 -4.88 -14.11 -35.51
C ARG A 46 -6.33 -13.62 -35.58
N LYS A 47 -6.79 -12.81 -34.64
CA LYS A 47 -8.15 -12.31 -34.60
C LYS A 47 -8.20 -10.78 -34.62
N ALA A 48 -9.13 -10.23 -35.40
CA ALA A 48 -9.31 -8.79 -35.50
C ALA A 48 -9.54 -8.09 -34.13
N PRO A 49 -10.34 -8.62 -33.19
CA PRO A 49 -10.49 -8.03 -31.87
C PRO A 49 -9.19 -7.99 -31.04
N GLU A 50 -8.32 -9.01 -31.18
CA GLU A 50 -7.01 -9.04 -30.50
C GLU A 50 -6.10 -7.91 -31.02
N ARG A 51 -6.05 -7.70 -32.34
CA ARG A 51 -5.28 -6.62 -32.96
C ARG A 51 -5.80 -5.23 -32.57
N VAL A 52 -7.11 -5.07 -32.49
CA VAL A 52 -7.73 -3.83 -31.99
C VAL A 52 -7.34 -3.57 -30.55
N ALA A 53 -7.50 -4.58 -29.67
CA ALA A 53 -7.12 -4.50 -28.27
C ALA A 53 -5.61 -4.22 -28.06
N TRP A 54 -4.76 -4.77 -28.92
CA TRP A 54 -3.33 -4.50 -28.96
C TRP A 54 -3.05 -3.01 -29.24
N ALA A 55 -3.69 -2.46 -30.26
CA ALA A 55 -3.48 -1.06 -30.62
C ALA A 55 -4.06 -0.08 -29.57
N ASP A 56 -5.15 -0.45 -28.86
CA ASP A 56 -5.70 0.30 -27.73
C ASP A 56 -4.72 0.28 -26.54
N ALA A 57 -4.11 -0.86 -26.25
CA ALA A 57 -3.11 -0.99 -25.21
C ALA A 57 -1.83 -0.19 -25.51
N LEU A 58 -1.40 -0.19 -26.79
CA LEU A 58 -0.29 0.65 -27.22
C LEU A 58 -0.57 2.14 -27.02
N LYS A 59 -1.78 2.57 -27.41
CA LYS A 59 -2.22 3.95 -27.19
C LYS A 59 -2.22 4.32 -25.72
N GLU A 60 -2.73 3.46 -24.86
CA GLU A 60 -2.73 3.66 -23.41
C GLU A 60 -1.31 3.85 -22.85
N LEU A 61 -0.35 3.01 -23.28
CA LEU A 61 1.05 3.16 -22.85
C LEU A 61 1.64 4.52 -23.28
N VAL A 62 1.42 4.90 -24.53
CA VAL A 62 1.91 6.18 -25.06
C VAL A 62 1.29 7.36 -24.32
N ASP A 63 -0.03 7.36 -24.11
CA ASP A 63 -0.73 8.43 -23.38
C ASP A 63 -0.26 8.56 -21.93
N ARG A 64 0.11 7.46 -21.30
CA ARG A 64 0.64 7.42 -19.94
C ARG A 64 2.16 7.65 -19.86
N GLY A 65 2.85 7.77 -21.00
CA GLY A 65 4.31 7.90 -21.04
C GLY A 65 5.05 6.67 -20.51
N LEU A 66 4.40 5.50 -20.60
CA LEU A 66 4.98 4.23 -20.16
C LEU A 66 5.81 3.61 -21.30
N PRO A 67 6.89 2.87 -20.97
CA PRO A 67 7.71 2.23 -21.98
C PRO A 67 6.97 1.08 -22.66
N LEU A 68 7.37 0.78 -23.89
CA LEU A 68 6.91 -0.40 -24.61
C LEU A 68 7.57 -1.67 -24.05
N PRO A 69 6.88 -2.83 -24.11
CA PRO A 69 7.46 -4.08 -23.67
C PRO A 69 8.61 -4.54 -24.59
N PRO A 70 9.58 -5.30 -24.08
CA PRO A 70 10.42 -6.12 -24.93
C PRO A 70 9.57 -7.20 -25.62
N PRO A 71 10.08 -7.85 -26.69
CA PRO A 71 9.41 -9.02 -27.30
C PRO A 71 9.06 -10.08 -26.26
N TRP A 72 7.91 -10.73 -26.39
CA TRP A 72 7.47 -11.76 -25.45
C TRP A 72 8.52 -12.86 -25.22
N LEU A 73 9.13 -13.35 -26.30
CA LEU A 73 10.16 -14.39 -26.23
C LEU A 73 11.38 -13.97 -25.40
N ASP A 74 11.74 -12.69 -25.41
CA ASP A 74 12.86 -12.15 -24.62
C ASP A 74 12.46 -11.87 -23.17
N ALA A 75 11.19 -11.56 -22.94
CA ALA A 75 10.64 -11.24 -21.62
C ALA A 75 10.35 -12.46 -20.77
N MET A 76 9.84 -13.53 -21.41
CA MET A 76 9.30 -14.70 -20.71
C MET A 76 10.29 -15.39 -19.77
N ASP A 77 11.60 -15.37 -20.10
CA ASP A 77 12.67 -15.98 -19.29
C ASP A 77 13.19 -15.06 -18.18
N LYS A 78 12.71 -13.82 -18.13
CA LYS A 78 13.15 -12.78 -17.18
C LYS A 78 12.07 -12.35 -16.19
N LEU A 79 10.89 -12.95 -16.30
CA LEU A 79 9.78 -12.68 -15.40
C LEU A 79 10.14 -13.03 -13.97
N ILE A 80 10.02 -12.08 -13.06
CA ILE A 80 10.23 -12.29 -11.63
C ILE A 80 9.07 -11.70 -10.82
N PRO A 81 8.64 -12.34 -9.73
CA PRO A 81 7.67 -11.74 -8.83
C PRO A 81 8.38 -10.78 -7.88
N GLU A 82 7.75 -9.64 -7.63
CA GLU A 82 8.15 -8.66 -6.62
C GLU A 82 7.00 -8.39 -5.67
N LEU A 83 7.28 -8.28 -4.38
CA LEU A 83 6.30 -7.83 -3.41
C LEU A 83 6.21 -6.32 -3.41
N VAL A 84 4.99 -5.81 -3.30
CA VAL A 84 4.71 -4.38 -3.16
C VAL A 84 3.55 -4.17 -2.19
N PRO A 85 3.49 -3.03 -1.49
CA PRO A 85 2.30 -2.63 -0.77
C PRO A 85 1.11 -2.55 -1.73
N HIS A 86 -0.06 -3.05 -1.32
CA HIS A 86 -1.26 -3.08 -2.17
C HIS A 86 -1.61 -1.68 -2.70
N TRP A 87 -1.59 -0.68 -1.82
CA TRP A 87 -1.86 0.70 -2.19
C TRP A 87 -0.92 1.25 -3.27
N ARG A 88 0.35 0.78 -3.29
CA ARG A 88 1.33 1.22 -4.27
C ARG A 88 1.05 0.63 -5.65
N ALA A 89 0.67 -0.65 -5.70
CA ALA A 89 0.28 -1.29 -6.96
C ALA A 89 -0.97 -0.66 -7.57
N GLU A 90 -1.98 -0.33 -6.75
CA GLU A 90 -3.16 0.41 -7.19
C GLU A 90 -2.80 1.80 -7.72
N ARG A 91 -1.98 2.55 -6.97
CA ARG A 91 -1.53 3.90 -7.35
C ARG A 91 -0.82 3.92 -8.70
N GLU A 92 0.06 2.96 -8.93
CA GLU A 92 0.87 2.86 -10.14
C GLU A 92 0.10 2.23 -11.32
N GLY A 93 -1.10 1.67 -11.10
CA GLY A 93 -1.90 0.99 -12.11
C GLY A 93 -1.19 -0.22 -12.71
N LEU A 94 -0.55 -1.02 -11.87
CA LEU A 94 0.24 -2.18 -12.28
C LEU A 94 -0.61 -3.44 -12.36
N PHE A 95 -0.13 -4.41 -13.13
CA PHE A 95 -0.66 -5.76 -13.05
C PHE A 95 -0.15 -6.44 -11.77
N PHE A 96 -1.07 -6.79 -10.87
CA PHE A 96 -0.73 -7.39 -9.59
C PHE A 96 -1.76 -8.44 -9.13
N ARG A 97 -1.38 -9.24 -8.14
CA ARG A 97 -2.26 -10.17 -7.42
C ARG A 97 -2.23 -9.88 -5.92
N PRO A 98 -3.39 -9.78 -5.25
CA PRO A 98 -3.45 -9.75 -3.80
C PRO A 98 -2.80 -11.01 -3.21
N PHE A 99 -2.09 -10.85 -2.09
CA PHE A 99 -1.39 -11.95 -1.44
C PHE A 99 -1.74 -12.08 0.04
N ALA A 100 -1.65 -10.99 0.78
CA ALA A 100 -2.04 -10.87 2.18
C ALA A 100 -2.62 -9.48 2.41
N GLU A 101 -3.22 -9.24 3.58
CA GLU A 101 -3.71 -7.91 3.91
C GLU A 101 -2.60 -6.86 3.79
N GLY A 102 -2.84 -5.82 3.01
CA GLY A 102 -1.88 -4.74 2.74
C GLY A 102 -0.74 -5.09 1.77
N LEU A 103 -0.64 -6.33 1.30
CA LEU A 103 0.44 -6.80 0.46
C LEU A 103 -0.09 -7.49 -0.80
N CYS A 104 0.52 -7.17 -1.91
CA CYS A 104 0.33 -7.88 -3.17
C CYS A 104 1.69 -8.19 -3.82
N TRP A 105 1.66 -8.97 -4.87
CA TRP A 105 2.83 -9.17 -5.70
C TRP A 105 2.53 -8.80 -7.15
N ARG A 106 3.51 -8.22 -7.78
CA ARG A 106 3.53 -7.86 -9.19
C ARG A 106 4.59 -8.66 -9.92
N ILE A 107 4.62 -8.53 -11.22
CA ILE A 107 5.66 -9.11 -12.04
C ILE A 107 6.57 -7.99 -12.53
N ALA A 108 7.86 -8.27 -12.57
CA ALA A 108 8.85 -7.39 -13.18
C ALA A 108 9.62 -8.15 -14.26
N VAL A 109 10.09 -7.40 -15.26
CA VAL A 109 10.99 -7.84 -16.33
C VAL A 109 12.19 -6.90 -16.30
N ASP A 110 13.39 -7.43 -16.10
CA ASP A 110 14.64 -6.66 -15.99
C ASP A 110 14.52 -5.48 -14.97
N GLY A 111 13.82 -5.70 -13.84
CA GLY A 111 13.60 -4.70 -12.80
C GLY A 111 12.51 -3.67 -13.11
N GLN A 112 11.87 -3.77 -14.27
CA GLN A 112 10.74 -2.93 -14.64
C GLN A 112 9.42 -3.61 -14.32
N ALA A 113 8.56 -2.95 -13.53
CA ALA A 113 7.23 -3.44 -13.23
C ALA A 113 6.39 -3.56 -14.50
N LEU A 114 5.65 -4.66 -14.61
CA LEU A 114 4.81 -4.98 -15.75
C LEU A 114 3.49 -4.16 -15.69
N PRO A 115 3.27 -3.19 -16.60
CA PRO A 115 1.98 -2.54 -16.73
C PRO A 115 0.96 -3.49 -17.35
N GLU A 116 -0.30 -3.39 -16.94
CA GLU A 116 -1.36 -4.27 -17.49
C GLU A 116 -1.45 -4.28 -19.03
N PRO A 117 -1.28 -3.13 -19.75
CA PRO A 117 -1.31 -3.14 -21.22
C PRO A 117 -0.27 -4.02 -21.89
N TRP A 118 0.87 -4.34 -21.23
CA TRP A 118 1.88 -5.24 -21.80
C TRP A 118 1.34 -6.63 -22.10
N LEU A 119 0.43 -7.15 -21.25
CA LEU A 119 -0.21 -8.45 -21.48
C LEU A 119 -0.94 -8.52 -22.83
N LYS A 120 -1.63 -7.43 -23.17
CA LYS A 120 -2.34 -7.33 -24.45
C LYS A 120 -1.37 -7.20 -25.62
N LEU A 121 -0.25 -6.49 -25.44
CA LEU A 121 0.78 -6.36 -26.47
C LEU A 121 1.49 -7.68 -26.75
N TRP A 122 1.71 -8.49 -25.73
CA TRP A 122 2.26 -9.84 -25.87
C TRP A 122 1.26 -10.90 -26.35
N GLY A 123 -0.05 -10.59 -26.29
CA GLY A 123 -1.11 -11.59 -26.48
C GLY A 123 -1.10 -12.67 -25.41
N ALA A 124 -0.48 -12.39 -24.25
CA ALA A 124 -0.29 -13.33 -23.16
C ALA A 124 -1.42 -13.25 -22.12
N HIS A 125 -1.75 -14.37 -21.50
CA HIS A 125 -2.67 -14.41 -20.39
C HIS A 125 -1.94 -14.12 -19.07
N GLY A 126 -2.58 -13.31 -18.22
CA GLY A 126 -1.99 -12.94 -16.93
C GLY A 126 -1.64 -14.14 -16.05
N GLU A 127 -2.39 -15.23 -16.11
CA GLU A 127 -2.10 -16.48 -15.38
C GLU A 127 -0.83 -17.14 -15.86
N GLU A 128 -0.62 -17.24 -17.17
CA GLU A 128 0.61 -17.80 -17.76
C GLU A 128 1.85 -17.03 -17.31
N VAL A 129 1.77 -15.69 -17.37
CA VAL A 129 2.88 -14.82 -16.96
C VAL A 129 3.20 -14.97 -15.47
N GLN A 130 2.16 -15.17 -14.65
CA GLN A 130 2.31 -15.41 -13.21
C GLN A 130 2.93 -16.76 -12.89
N GLU A 131 2.46 -17.82 -13.53
CA GLU A 131 3.02 -19.18 -13.35
C GLU A 131 4.50 -19.20 -13.69
N ARG A 132 4.90 -18.62 -14.82
CA ARG A 132 6.32 -18.51 -15.21
C ARG A 132 7.15 -17.74 -14.18
N ALA A 133 6.65 -16.61 -13.70
CA ALA A 133 7.36 -15.84 -12.67
C ALA A 133 7.56 -16.63 -11.37
N LEU A 134 6.56 -17.42 -10.96
CA LEU A 134 6.65 -18.29 -9.79
C LEU A 134 7.60 -19.47 -10.01
N ASP A 135 7.62 -20.05 -11.20
CA ASP A 135 8.57 -21.10 -11.58
C ASP A 135 10.01 -20.59 -11.51
N HIS A 136 10.30 -19.42 -12.07
CA HIS A 136 11.62 -18.79 -11.96
C HIS A 136 12.01 -18.50 -10.51
N LEU A 137 11.05 -18.04 -9.67
CA LEU A 137 11.30 -17.88 -8.25
C LEU A 137 11.64 -19.21 -7.58
N ALA A 138 10.93 -20.29 -7.90
CA ALA A 138 11.17 -21.61 -7.36
C ALA A 138 12.57 -22.14 -7.76
N GLU A 139 12.96 -21.98 -9.02
CA GLU A 139 14.29 -22.35 -9.50
C GLU A 139 15.39 -21.58 -8.76
N ARG A 140 15.25 -20.27 -8.60
CA ARG A 140 16.20 -19.41 -7.85
C ARG A 140 16.14 -19.61 -6.34
N SER A 141 15.17 -20.37 -5.86
CA SER A 141 14.99 -20.71 -4.45
C SER A 141 15.45 -22.12 -4.09
N ALA A 142 16.15 -22.80 -5.01
CA ALA A 142 16.76 -24.08 -4.70
C ALA A 142 17.91 -23.94 -3.69
N GLY A 143 17.97 -24.85 -2.71
CA GLY A 143 19.06 -24.90 -1.71
C GLY A 143 18.73 -24.32 -0.34
N SER A 144 19.76 -23.89 0.38
CA SER A 144 19.62 -23.27 1.72
C SER A 144 19.45 -21.77 1.56
N LEU A 145 18.26 -21.29 1.87
CA LEU A 145 17.87 -19.90 1.67
C LEU A 145 17.97 -19.04 2.93
N PHE A 146 18.05 -19.67 4.10
CA PHE A 146 17.88 -18.98 5.38
C PHE A 146 19.08 -19.17 6.29
N GLU A 147 19.51 -18.08 6.90
CA GLU A 147 20.47 -18.06 7.99
C GLU A 147 19.76 -17.76 9.30
N ARG A 148 20.30 -18.27 10.41
CA ARG A 148 19.80 -18.00 11.74
C ARG A 148 20.53 -16.80 12.34
N LEU A 149 19.79 -15.75 12.64
CA LEU A 149 20.31 -14.55 13.30
C LEU A 149 20.66 -14.84 14.79
N PRO A 150 21.47 -13.98 15.42
CA PRO A 150 21.77 -14.10 16.87
C PRO A 150 20.51 -14.08 17.76
N SER A 151 19.45 -13.40 17.32
CA SER A 151 18.12 -13.39 17.97
C SER A 151 17.41 -14.75 17.91
N GLY A 152 17.85 -15.65 17.04
CA GLY A 152 17.21 -16.93 16.75
C GLY A 152 16.19 -16.89 15.60
N VAL A 153 15.81 -15.70 15.15
CA VAL A 153 14.97 -15.48 13.94
C VAL A 153 15.75 -15.94 12.71
N TYR A 154 15.05 -16.49 11.73
CA TYR A 154 15.65 -16.83 10.43
C TYR A 154 15.42 -15.70 9.45
N ARG A 155 16.45 -15.38 8.67
CA ARG A 155 16.43 -14.38 7.61
C ARG A 155 16.82 -15.01 6.27
N CYS A 156 16.15 -14.62 5.19
CA CYS A 156 16.61 -14.99 3.87
C CYS A 156 17.96 -14.34 3.58
N SER A 157 18.98 -15.17 3.30
CA SER A 157 20.39 -14.75 3.15
C SER A 157 20.84 -14.56 1.70
N VAL A 158 20.01 -14.95 0.72
CA VAL A 158 20.36 -14.87 -0.71
C VAL A 158 20.11 -13.45 -1.21
N ALA A 159 21.19 -12.71 -1.46
CA ALA A 159 21.15 -11.29 -1.86
C ALA A 159 21.02 -11.14 -3.39
N ASP A 160 19.88 -11.56 -3.95
CA ASP A 160 19.57 -11.48 -5.40
C ASP A 160 18.37 -10.58 -5.73
N GLY A 161 17.91 -9.79 -4.75
CA GLY A 161 16.74 -8.91 -4.90
C GLY A 161 15.38 -9.60 -4.73
N LEU A 162 15.35 -10.93 -4.52
CA LEU A 162 14.13 -11.72 -4.39
C LEU A 162 13.84 -12.16 -2.96
N GLN A 163 14.55 -11.60 -1.96
CA GLN A 163 14.44 -12.03 -0.57
C GLN A 163 13.00 -11.99 -0.08
N ALA A 164 12.33 -10.85 -0.19
CA ALA A 164 10.94 -10.69 0.22
C ALA A 164 10.00 -11.56 -0.64
N ALA A 165 10.22 -11.61 -1.97
CA ALA A 165 9.38 -12.40 -2.87
C ALA A 165 9.38 -13.90 -2.55
N ARG A 166 10.42 -14.42 -1.87
CA ARG A 166 10.48 -15.82 -1.42
C ARG A 166 9.44 -16.20 -0.38
N ILE A 167 8.66 -15.23 0.14
CA ILE A 167 7.46 -15.55 0.93
C ILE A 167 6.42 -16.31 0.08
N LEU A 168 6.42 -16.11 -1.25
CA LEU A 168 5.57 -16.83 -2.21
C LEU A 168 6.03 -18.28 -2.39
N HIS A 169 7.30 -18.58 -2.14
CA HIS A 169 7.87 -19.94 -2.23
C HIS A 169 7.79 -20.68 -0.90
N ARG A 170 6.59 -21.15 -0.55
CA ARG A 170 6.27 -21.82 0.73
C ARG A 170 7.23 -22.95 1.12
N PRO A 171 7.62 -23.89 0.22
CA PRO A 171 8.51 -24.99 0.58
C PRO A 171 9.86 -24.50 1.16
N GLY A 172 10.26 -23.28 0.84
CA GLY A 172 11.49 -22.68 1.35
C GLY A 172 11.47 -22.43 2.85
N TRP A 173 10.39 -21.85 3.39
CA TRP A 173 10.30 -21.44 4.78
C TRP A 173 9.48 -22.39 5.66
N GLU A 174 8.52 -23.15 5.13
CA GLU A 174 7.74 -24.12 5.91
C GLU A 174 8.60 -25.22 6.54
N LYS A 175 9.64 -25.63 5.87
CA LYS A 175 10.58 -26.65 6.37
C LYS A 175 11.41 -26.21 7.58
N LEU A 176 11.47 -24.90 7.88
CA LEU A 176 12.26 -24.39 9.00
C LEU A 176 11.67 -24.81 10.37
N PHE A 177 10.34 -24.93 10.45
CA PHE A 177 9.65 -25.21 11.69
C PHE A 177 8.49 -26.21 11.49
N PRO A 178 8.80 -27.47 11.16
CA PRO A 178 7.78 -28.46 10.86
C PRO A 178 6.85 -28.67 12.04
N GLY A 179 5.53 -28.56 11.80
CA GLY A 179 4.49 -28.77 12.80
C GLY A 179 4.33 -27.65 13.85
N GLN A 180 5.03 -26.52 13.69
CA GLN A 180 4.89 -25.36 14.59
C GLN A 180 4.19 -24.21 13.89
N PRO A 181 3.48 -23.34 14.64
CA PRO A 181 2.98 -22.08 14.11
C PRO A 181 4.15 -21.20 13.63
N ILE A 182 4.06 -20.74 12.37
CA ILE A 182 5.08 -19.94 11.71
C ILE A 182 4.59 -18.51 11.56
N PHE A 183 5.45 -17.57 11.90
CA PHE A 183 5.26 -16.15 11.73
C PHE A 183 6.31 -15.60 10.77
N LEU A 184 5.87 -14.71 9.87
CA LEU A 184 6.70 -14.13 8.82
C LEU A 184 6.59 -12.61 8.85
N ALA A 185 7.62 -11.93 8.34
CA ALA A 185 7.59 -10.51 8.09
C ALA A 185 8.42 -10.16 6.87
N VAL A 186 7.97 -9.16 6.11
CA VAL A 186 8.67 -8.62 4.94
C VAL A 186 8.77 -7.10 5.05
N PRO A 187 9.54 -6.58 6.03
CA PRO A 187 9.61 -5.15 6.28
C PRO A 187 10.18 -4.35 5.11
N THR A 188 11.09 -4.92 4.34
CA THR A 188 11.67 -4.32 3.13
C THR A 188 11.78 -5.34 2.01
N ALA A 189 12.09 -4.90 0.78
CA ALA A 189 12.29 -5.81 -0.36
C ALA A 189 13.46 -6.81 -0.15
N GLU A 190 14.39 -6.47 0.71
CA GLU A 190 15.59 -7.27 1.01
C GLU A 190 15.44 -8.16 2.25
N ASP A 191 14.28 -8.13 2.90
CA ASP A 191 14.07 -8.86 4.14
C ASP A 191 12.87 -9.82 4.04
N LEU A 192 13.12 -11.10 4.23
CA LEU A 192 12.13 -12.10 4.62
C LEU A 192 12.59 -12.69 5.95
N LEU A 193 11.84 -12.42 6.99
CA LEU A 193 12.09 -12.89 8.35
C LEU A 193 11.08 -13.98 8.69
N VAL A 194 11.54 -15.05 9.34
CA VAL A 194 10.71 -16.21 9.71
C VAL A 194 11.02 -16.63 11.14
N ALA A 195 9.98 -16.85 11.94
CA ALA A 195 10.13 -17.25 13.33
C ALA A 195 8.99 -18.17 13.80
N PRO A 196 9.24 -19.10 14.74
CA PRO A 196 8.19 -19.79 15.46
C PRO A 196 7.59 -18.87 16.54
N GLN A 197 6.43 -19.24 17.07
CA GLN A 197 5.70 -18.44 18.05
C GLN A 197 6.55 -17.99 19.26
N VAL A 198 7.42 -18.86 19.76
CA VAL A 198 8.28 -18.56 20.92
C VAL A 198 9.27 -17.40 20.67
N LEU A 199 9.60 -17.14 19.42
CA LEU A 199 10.51 -16.05 19.01
C LEU A 199 9.76 -14.80 18.50
N LEU A 200 8.46 -14.73 18.64
CA LEU A 200 7.65 -13.62 18.13
C LEU A 200 8.10 -12.24 18.64
N PRO A 201 8.46 -12.04 19.95
CA PRO A 201 9.02 -10.76 20.39
C PRO A 201 10.32 -10.39 19.66
N LYS A 202 11.16 -11.39 19.38
CA LYS A 202 12.41 -11.19 18.63
C LYS A 202 12.17 -10.85 17.17
N LEU A 203 11.14 -11.45 16.55
CA LEU A 203 10.72 -11.09 15.19
C LEU A 203 10.31 -9.63 15.11
N VAL A 204 9.52 -9.12 16.07
CA VAL A 204 9.13 -7.69 16.13
C VAL A 204 10.36 -6.79 16.28
N ASP A 205 11.33 -7.16 17.13
CA ASP A 205 12.59 -6.41 17.26
C ASP A 205 13.36 -6.35 15.94
N GLU A 206 13.45 -7.47 15.21
CA GLU A 206 14.14 -7.51 13.90
C GLU A 206 13.41 -6.69 12.83
N VAL A 207 12.08 -6.73 12.80
CA VAL A 207 11.26 -5.86 11.93
C VAL A 207 11.55 -4.39 12.25
N GLY A 208 11.52 -3.99 13.51
CA GLY A 208 11.84 -2.63 13.92
C GLY A 208 13.23 -2.16 13.46
N LYS A 209 14.24 -3.03 13.55
CA LYS A 209 15.60 -2.73 13.03
C LYS A 209 15.62 -2.57 11.51
N ALA A 210 14.92 -3.44 10.78
CA ALA A 210 14.85 -3.37 9.32
C ALA A 210 14.18 -2.07 8.86
N LEU A 211 13.10 -1.64 9.51
CA LEU A 211 12.42 -0.37 9.21
C LEU A 211 13.30 0.85 9.50
N GLN A 212 14.17 0.79 10.51
CA GLN A 212 15.11 1.87 10.82
C GLN A 212 16.32 1.92 9.88
N SER A 213 16.49 0.95 8.98
CA SER A 213 17.63 0.87 8.07
C SER A 213 17.62 1.93 6.96
N GLY A 214 16.54 2.69 6.80
CA GLY A 214 16.36 3.67 5.72
C GLY A 214 16.04 3.08 4.36
N ARG A 215 15.82 1.77 4.26
CA ARG A 215 15.39 1.09 3.03
C ARG A 215 13.91 1.34 2.76
N PRO A 216 13.49 1.24 1.48
CA PRO A 216 12.07 1.33 1.13
C PRO A 216 11.24 0.30 1.89
N HIS A 217 10.19 0.79 2.50
CA HIS A 217 9.26 0.02 3.30
C HIS A 217 8.33 -0.83 2.42
N LEU A 218 8.08 -2.08 2.80
CA LEU A 218 7.08 -2.94 2.17
C LEU A 218 5.85 -3.11 3.06
N LEU A 219 6.01 -3.85 4.15
CA LEU A 219 4.95 -4.14 5.10
C LEU A 219 5.54 -4.37 6.50
N ALA A 220 5.14 -3.55 7.46
CA ALA A 220 5.59 -3.70 8.84
C ALA A 220 4.83 -4.81 9.59
N VAL A 221 3.70 -5.27 9.08
CA VAL A 221 2.82 -6.22 9.77
C VAL A 221 3.43 -7.61 9.86
N ILE A 222 3.30 -8.24 11.03
CA ILE A 222 3.64 -9.66 11.21
C ILE A 222 2.51 -10.51 10.61
N LEU A 223 2.88 -11.42 9.74
CA LEU A 223 1.97 -12.39 9.14
C LEU A 223 2.07 -13.73 9.86
N GLN A 224 0.94 -14.41 10.02
CA GLN A 224 0.85 -15.78 10.55
C GLN A 224 0.32 -16.70 9.47
N LYS A 225 0.92 -17.88 9.35
CA LYS A 225 0.32 -18.95 8.53
C LYS A 225 -0.87 -19.55 9.25
N VAL A 226 -2.05 -19.48 8.61
CA VAL A 226 -3.28 -20.13 9.03
C VAL A 226 -3.78 -20.96 7.85
N ASP A 227 -3.75 -22.27 7.99
CA ASP A 227 -3.99 -23.21 6.89
C ASP A 227 -3.12 -22.89 5.66
N GLU A 228 -3.75 -22.60 4.53
CA GLU A 228 -3.07 -22.25 3.27
C GLU A 228 -2.92 -20.74 3.05
N HIS A 229 -3.25 -19.91 4.05
CA HIS A 229 -3.24 -18.46 3.92
C HIS A 229 -2.24 -17.81 4.87
N LEU A 230 -1.71 -16.66 4.46
CA LEU A 230 -0.99 -15.75 5.33
C LEU A 230 -1.93 -14.62 5.74
N MET A 231 -2.12 -14.47 7.03
CA MET A 231 -3.00 -13.46 7.61
C MET A 231 -2.22 -12.61 8.61
N PRO A 232 -2.59 -11.35 8.84
CA PRO A 232 -2.03 -10.59 9.96
C PRO A 232 -2.19 -11.38 11.26
N ALA A 233 -1.11 -11.46 12.03
CA ALA A 233 -1.15 -12.15 13.31
C ALA A 233 -2.11 -11.41 14.24
N ASN A 234 -3.21 -12.06 14.61
CA ASN A 234 -4.19 -11.47 15.51
C ASN A 234 -3.73 -11.62 16.97
N LEU A 235 -2.95 -10.65 17.42
CA LEU A 235 -2.39 -10.60 18.77
C LEU A 235 -3.21 -9.63 19.60
N GLN A 236 -4.14 -10.18 20.38
CA GLN A 236 -5.00 -9.39 21.27
C GLN A 236 -4.28 -9.05 22.58
N ASP A 237 -4.67 -7.93 23.19
CA ASP A 237 -4.28 -7.64 24.58
C ASP A 237 -4.77 -8.78 25.52
N PRO A 238 -3.98 -9.21 26.52
CA PRO A 238 -2.74 -8.58 27.00
C PRO A 238 -1.42 -9.11 26.38
N HIS A 239 -1.41 -9.60 25.14
CA HIS A 239 -0.19 -10.14 24.54
C HIS A 239 0.93 -9.09 24.50
N PRO A 240 2.16 -9.36 24.96
CA PRO A 240 3.23 -8.36 25.11
C PRO A 240 3.58 -7.61 23.83
N ILE A 241 3.38 -8.22 22.65
CA ILE A 241 3.71 -7.62 21.36
C ILE A 241 2.49 -7.03 20.63
N ALA A 242 1.28 -7.12 21.19
CA ALA A 242 0.09 -6.57 20.54
C ALA A 242 0.23 -5.06 20.27
N GLN A 243 0.76 -4.32 21.23
CA GLN A 243 1.00 -2.90 21.09
C GLN A 243 2.10 -2.57 20.06
N PRO A 244 3.32 -3.17 20.13
CA PRO A 244 4.32 -2.99 19.08
C PRO A 244 3.82 -3.32 17.67
N GLN A 245 3.04 -4.38 17.52
CA GLN A 245 2.46 -4.73 16.21
C GLN A 245 1.47 -3.67 15.72
N ARG A 246 0.62 -3.13 16.58
CA ARG A 246 -0.27 -2.01 16.21
C ARG A 246 0.52 -0.76 15.78
N GLU A 247 1.61 -0.45 16.46
CA GLU A 247 2.49 0.65 16.08
C GLU A 247 3.10 0.46 14.69
N LEU A 248 3.51 -0.76 14.35
CA LEU A 248 3.99 -1.09 13.01
C LEU A 248 2.89 -0.89 11.95
N HIS A 249 1.69 -1.41 12.21
CA HIS A 249 0.55 -1.23 11.29
C HIS A 249 0.18 0.24 11.07
N GLN A 250 0.25 1.05 12.13
CA GLN A 250 -0.01 2.48 12.03
C GLN A 250 1.09 3.24 11.24
N GLN A 251 2.33 2.77 11.28
CA GLN A 251 3.39 3.30 10.42
C GLN A 251 3.11 3.03 8.94
N ASP A 252 2.66 1.83 8.59
CA ASP A 252 2.24 1.50 7.21
C ASP A 252 1.09 2.40 6.75
N LEU A 253 0.08 2.59 7.61
CA LEU A 253 -1.05 3.47 7.32
C LEU A 253 -0.59 4.92 7.10
N MET A 254 0.29 5.46 7.95
CA MET A 254 0.81 6.83 7.82
C MET A 254 1.60 7.01 6.52
N GLU A 255 2.39 6.03 6.10
CA GLU A 255 3.10 6.06 4.82
C GLU A 255 2.12 6.12 3.64
N CYS A 256 1.09 5.27 3.67
CA CYS A 256 0.02 5.27 2.68
C CYS A 256 -0.70 6.62 2.61
N LEU A 257 -1.13 7.16 3.75
CA LEU A 257 -1.83 8.44 3.81
C LEU A 257 -0.98 9.60 3.30
N ARG A 258 0.31 9.60 3.59
CA ARG A 258 1.26 10.61 3.07
C ARG A 258 1.31 10.63 1.54
N HIS A 259 1.29 9.46 0.91
CA HIS A 259 1.24 9.37 -0.54
C HIS A 259 -0.13 9.75 -1.11
N GLN A 260 -1.22 9.37 -0.44
CA GLN A 260 -2.56 9.82 -0.82
C GLN A 260 -2.67 11.35 -0.81
N ASP A 261 -2.08 12.03 0.21
CA ASP A 261 -2.10 13.48 0.29
C ASP A 261 -1.40 14.16 -0.89
N GLN A 262 -0.37 13.52 -1.46
CA GLN A 262 0.31 14.01 -2.67
C GLN A 262 -0.56 13.89 -3.94
N ASP A 263 -1.43 12.87 -3.98
CA ASP A 263 -2.27 12.59 -5.15
C ASP A 263 -3.66 13.24 -5.05
N LEU A 264 -3.98 13.88 -3.91
CA LEU A 264 -5.25 14.60 -3.74
C LEU A 264 -5.35 15.79 -4.69
N LYS A 265 -6.41 15.80 -5.49
CA LYS A 265 -6.73 16.92 -6.35
C LYS A 265 -7.38 18.05 -5.54
N PRO A 266 -7.18 19.33 -5.94
CA PRO A 266 -7.76 20.48 -5.24
C PRO A 266 -9.28 20.41 -5.07
N GLU A 267 -10.00 19.80 -6.02
CA GLU A 267 -11.44 19.61 -5.94
C GLU A 267 -11.90 18.69 -4.81
N HIS A 268 -11.02 17.86 -4.27
CA HIS A 268 -11.34 16.95 -3.17
C HIS A 268 -11.24 17.61 -1.79
N GLY A 269 -10.83 18.86 -1.70
CA GLY A 269 -10.55 19.56 -0.45
C GLY A 269 -9.11 19.37 0.03
N LEU A 270 -8.78 20.04 1.13
CA LEU A 270 -7.44 19.97 1.69
C LEU A 270 -7.22 18.65 2.47
N PRO A 271 -6.03 18.05 2.40
CA PRO A 271 -5.69 16.97 3.30
C PRO A 271 -5.65 17.50 4.75
N PRO A 272 -6.17 16.75 5.73
CA PRO A 272 -6.06 17.11 7.13
C PRO A 272 -4.62 16.88 7.61
N ALA A 273 -4.22 17.53 8.69
CA ALA A 273 -3.02 17.11 9.40
C ALA A 273 -3.29 15.75 10.06
N VAL A 274 -2.54 14.73 9.63
CA VAL A 274 -2.60 13.39 10.23
C VAL A 274 -1.37 13.16 11.08
N SER A 275 -1.54 12.57 12.25
CA SER A 275 -0.46 12.28 13.18
C SER A 275 -0.74 11.03 14.00
N LEU A 276 0.31 10.50 14.64
CA LEU A 276 0.18 9.45 15.63
C LEU A 276 0.09 10.08 17.02
N LEU A 277 -0.88 9.62 17.81
CA LEU A 277 -1.10 10.01 19.18
C LEU A 277 -0.83 8.82 20.08
N ARG A 278 0.09 8.98 21.05
CA ARG A 278 0.27 7.99 22.11
C ARG A 278 -0.56 8.37 23.32
N THR A 279 -1.46 7.47 23.73
CA THR A 279 -2.30 7.66 24.93
C THR A 279 -1.49 7.44 26.21
N GLN A 280 -2.01 7.87 27.37
CA GLN A 280 -1.40 7.57 28.66
C GLN A 280 -1.27 6.06 28.95
N GLN A 281 -2.18 5.27 28.43
CA GLN A 281 -2.17 3.82 28.55
C GLN A 281 -1.15 3.16 27.59
N GLY A 282 -0.36 3.95 26.87
CA GLY A 282 0.65 3.48 25.91
C GLY A 282 0.08 3.03 24.57
N ARG A 283 -1.23 3.15 24.32
CA ARG A 283 -1.82 2.86 23.01
C ARG A 283 -1.45 3.96 22.02
N THR A 284 -1.11 3.57 20.81
CA THR A 284 -0.89 4.50 19.70
C THR A 284 -2.15 4.54 18.84
N LEU A 285 -2.62 5.72 18.49
CA LEU A 285 -3.80 5.98 17.68
C LEU A 285 -3.43 6.89 16.50
N THR A 286 -4.06 6.69 15.36
CA THR A 286 -4.02 7.62 14.24
C THR A 286 -5.05 8.73 14.46
N LEU A 287 -4.64 9.97 14.22
CA LEU A 287 -5.46 11.15 14.45
C LEU A 287 -5.48 12.02 13.20
N ALA A 288 -6.67 12.42 12.73
CA ALA A 288 -6.85 13.45 11.71
C ALA A 288 -7.49 14.71 12.32
N SER A 289 -6.96 15.91 11.96
CA SER A 289 -7.53 17.18 12.43
C SER A 289 -8.36 17.83 11.35
N TRP A 290 -9.53 18.34 11.74
CA TRP A 290 -10.44 19.09 10.87
C TRP A 290 -10.66 20.50 11.41
N GLN A 291 -10.18 21.50 10.66
CA GLN A 291 -10.27 22.90 11.06
C GLN A 291 -11.57 23.55 10.56
N GLU A 292 -12.24 24.31 11.42
CA GLU A 292 -13.42 25.07 11.08
C GLU A 292 -13.19 26.05 9.93
N GLY A 293 -14.12 26.05 8.98
CA GLY A 293 -14.11 26.92 7.80
C GLY A 293 -13.29 26.40 6.63
N GLN A 294 -12.82 25.15 6.69
CA GLN A 294 -12.12 24.48 5.60
C GLN A 294 -12.89 23.26 5.09
N ALA A 295 -12.97 23.13 3.76
CA ALA A 295 -13.30 21.85 3.14
C ALA A 295 -12.15 20.87 3.36
N VAL A 296 -12.45 19.63 3.72
CA VAL A 296 -11.44 18.64 4.09
C VAL A 296 -11.72 17.30 3.44
N CYS A 297 -10.65 16.58 3.11
CA CYS A 297 -10.69 15.19 2.67
C CYS A 297 -10.17 14.28 3.79
N LEU A 298 -11.05 13.85 4.70
CA LEU A 298 -10.70 13.05 5.87
C LEU A 298 -10.39 11.60 5.48
N PRO A 299 -9.22 11.06 5.85
CA PRO A 299 -8.94 9.64 5.78
C PRO A 299 -9.60 8.87 6.93
N GLU A 300 -9.77 7.58 6.77
CA GLU A 300 -10.17 6.70 7.87
C GLU A 300 -9.02 6.59 8.89
N THR A 301 -9.25 7.15 10.08
CA THR A 301 -8.31 7.17 11.22
C THR A 301 -9.03 6.74 12.49
N ASP A 302 -8.29 6.40 13.54
CA ASP A 302 -8.89 6.02 14.82
C ASP A 302 -9.63 7.19 15.46
N LEU A 303 -9.15 8.41 15.20
CA LEU A 303 -9.63 9.63 15.86
C LEU A 303 -9.72 10.81 14.89
N ILE A 304 -10.80 11.59 15.01
CA ILE A 304 -10.93 12.90 14.38
C ILE A 304 -10.93 13.96 15.48
N VAL A 305 -10.14 15.02 15.29
CA VAL A 305 -10.14 16.20 16.15
C VAL A 305 -10.74 17.39 15.42
N PHE A 306 -11.83 17.88 15.90
CA PHE A 306 -12.50 19.09 15.38
C PHE A 306 -11.87 20.33 16.03
N LEU A 307 -11.28 21.19 15.23
CA LEU A 307 -10.62 22.43 15.67
C LEU A 307 -11.54 23.62 15.39
N THR A 308 -12.27 24.09 16.40
CA THR A 308 -13.18 25.23 16.28
C THR A 308 -12.44 26.56 16.40
N ARG A 309 -12.91 27.61 15.72
CA ARG A 309 -12.36 28.97 15.82
C ARG A 309 -12.59 29.53 17.24
N GLY A 310 -11.50 29.74 17.98
CA GLY A 310 -11.54 30.24 19.34
C GLY A 310 -12.16 29.29 20.38
N GLY A 311 -12.52 28.07 19.95
CA GLY A 311 -12.99 27.00 20.82
C GLY A 311 -11.88 26.05 21.20
N GLN A 312 -12.21 25.17 22.13
CA GLN A 312 -11.33 24.06 22.47
C GLN A 312 -11.50 22.91 21.46
N PRO A 313 -10.43 22.15 21.16
CA PRO A 313 -10.55 21.02 20.26
C PRO A 313 -11.49 19.95 20.86
N LEU A 314 -12.33 19.37 20.01
CA LEU A 314 -13.21 18.25 20.33
C LEU A 314 -12.70 17.02 19.58
N GLY A 315 -12.62 15.87 20.25
CA GLY A 315 -12.23 14.61 19.61
C GLY A 315 -13.38 13.61 19.57
N ALA A 316 -13.42 12.81 18.50
CA ALA A 316 -14.37 11.73 18.36
C ALA A 316 -13.74 10.55 17.64
N PHE A 317 -14.14 9.31 17.97
CA PHE A 317 -13.67 8.12 17.28
C PHE A 317 -14.30 7.98 15.90
N TRP A 318 -13.52 7.75 14.88
CA TRP A 318 -14.00 7.55 13.52
C TRP A 318 -14.97 6.38 13.40
N ARG A 319 -14.63 5.23 13.96
CA ARG A 319 -15.48 4.04 13.90
C ARG A 319 -16.84 4.23 14.55
N GLN A 320 -16.91 5.01 15.61
CA GLN A 320 -18.18 5.36 16.29
C GLN A 320 -18.94 6.45 15.55
N THR A 321 -18.21 7.37 14.90
CA THR A 321 -18.81 8.53 14.23
C THR A 321 -19.10 8.29 12.75
N LEU A 322 -18.49 7.29 12.10
CA LEU A 322 -18.66 7.06 10.68
C LEU A 322 -20.13 6.96 10.22
N PRO A 323 -21.04 6.22 10.89
CA PRO A 323 -22.46 6.23 10.58
C PRO A 323 -23.11 7.62 10.78
N ARG A 324 -22.69 8.37 11.78
CA ARG A 324 -23.20 9.72 12.10
C ARG A 324 -22.54 10.78 11.23
N ILE A 325 -21.28 10.61 10.86
CA ILE A 325 -20.58 11.48 9.90
C ILE A 325 -21.23 11.38 8.50
N SER A 326 -21.81 10.23 8.14
CA SER A 326 -22.60 10.14 6.90
C SER A 326 -23.77 11.13 6.88
N GLU A 327 -24.37 11.48 8.04
CA GLU A 327 -25.37 12.52 8.17
C GLU A 327 -24.80 13.93 7.88
N LEU A 328 -23.49 14.12 8.02
CA LEU A 328 -22.79 15.35 7.62
C LEU A 328 -22.58 15.44 6.10
N ARG A 329 -23.08 14.47 5.33
CA ARG A 329 -23.00 14.41 3.88
C ARG A 329 -21.56 14.36 3.35
N GLY A 330 -20.70 13.55 3.97
CA GLY A 330 -19.38 13.23 3.44
C GLY A 330 -19.51 12.47 2.12
N THR A 331 -18.80 12.92 1.08
CA THR A 331 -18.77 12.29 -0.22
C THR A 331 -17.54 11.39 -0.34
N PRO A 332 -17.68 10.11 -0.67
CA PRO A 332 -16.52 9.26 -0.95
C PRO A 332 -15.66 9.85 -2.05
N VAL A 333 -14.36 9.83 -1.86
CA VAL A 333 -13.37 10.21 -2.87
C VAL A 333 -12.86 8.93 -3.51
N ASP A 334 -12.88 8.91 -4.84
CA ASP A 334 -12.28 7.82 -5.61
C ASP A 334 -10.76 7.99 -5.64
N LEU A 335 -10.12 7.33 -4.68
CA LEU A 335 -8.68 7.34 -4.51
C LEU A 335 -8.25 5.95 -4.01
N TRP A 336 -7.10 5.49 -4.48
CA TRP A 336 -6.50 4.23 -4.08
C TRP A 336 -6.19 4.18 -2.56
N GLY A 337 -6.15 2.98 -1.97
CA GLY A 337 -5.80 2.75 -0.56
C GLY A 337 -6.94 3.03 0.42
N PRO A 338 -6.66 3.48 1.65
CA PRO A 338 -7.65 3.72 2.67
C PRO A 338 -8.72 4.71 2.26
N ARG A 339 -9.98 4.42 2.63
CA ARG A 339 -11.14 5.24 2.29
C ARG A 339 -10.97 6.68 2.78
N ARG A 340 -11.38 7.62 1.92
CA ARG A 340 -11.47 9.04 2.26
C ARG A 340 -12.88 9.58 2.02
N LEU A 341 -13.26 10.54 2.83
CA LEU A 341 -14.51 11.26 2.68
C LEU A 341 -14.24 12.77 2.57
N ARG A 342 -14.77 13.38 1.52
CA ARG A 342 -14.77 14.84 1.36
C ARG A 342 -15.93 15.45 2.11
N PHE A 343 -15.65 16.53 2.81
CA PHE A 343 -16.62 17.40 3.46
C PHE A 343 -16.43 18.82 2.98
N ASP A 344 -17.51 19.42 2.46
CA ASP A 344 -17.48 20.80 1.93
C ASP A 344 -17.62 21.87 3.03
N GLY A 345 -18.06 21.48 4.23
CA GLY A 345 -18.27 22.38 5.35
C GLY A 345 -18.04 21.73 6.70
N PHE A 346 -17.52 22.49 7.64
CA PHE A 346 -17.34 22.07 9.03
C PHE A 346 -18.70 21.83 9.70
N PRO A 347 -18.86 20.79 10.55
CA PRO A 347 -20.12 20.54 11.25
C PRO A 347 -20.50 21.69 12.17
N ASN A 348 -21.78 22.03 12.19
CA ASN A 348 -22.30 23.05 13.10
C ASN A 348 -22.36 22.56 14.55
N ALA A 349 -22.65 23.45 15.52
CA ALA A 349 -22.68 23.10 16.93
C ALA A 349 -23.70 21.98 17.26
N GLU A 350 -24.85 21.96 16.58
CA GLU A 350 -25.87 20.91 16.77
C GLU A 350 -25.38 19.57 16.27
N GLN A 351 -24.74 19.53 15.10
CA GLN A 351 -24.14 18.31 14.54
C GLN A 351 -23.00 17.80 15.43
N LEU A 352 -22.12 18.69 15.91
CA LEU A 352 -21.03 18.31 16.84
C LEU A 352 -21.61 17.78 18.18
N SER A 353 -22.71 18.33 18.69
CA SER A 353 -23.32 17.85 19.92
C SER A 353 -23.90 16.44 19.80
N ARG A 354 -24.22 15.99 18.59
CA ARG A 354 -24.69 14.61 18.31
C ARG A 354 -23.57 13.60 18.19
N LEU A 355 -22.34 14.06 17.99
CA LEU A 355 -21.17 13.19 17.95
C LEU A 355 -20.77 12.83 19.39
N GLU A 356 -20.43 11.57 19.61
CA GLU A 356 -19.88 11.12 20.90
C GLU A 356 -18.43 11.59 21.02
N CYS A 357 -18.26 12.86 21.39
CA CYS A 357 -16.95 13.43 21.67
C CYS A 357 -16.47 12.96 23.04
N PHE A 358 -15.32 12.28 23.11
CA PHE A 358 -14.77 11.77 24.37
C PHE A 358 -13.98 12.83 25.15
N ALA A 359 -13.63 13.96 24.56
CA ALA A 359 -12.93 15.05 25.22
C ALA A 359 -13.85 16.27 25.29
N THR A 360 -14.28 16.60 26.50
CA THR A 360 -14.90 17.89 26.78
C THR A 360 -13.83 18.97 26.84
N SER A 361 -14.22 20.22 26.64
CA SER A 361 -13.36 21.40 26.77
C SER A 361 -12.51 21.41 28.06
N GLU A 362 -13.02 20.87 29.16
CA GLU A 362 -12.33 20.82 30.45
C GLU A 362 -11.16 19.81 30.47
N GLN A 363 -11.33 18.63 29.88
CA GLN A 363 -10.30 17.59 29.83
C GLN A 363 -9.13 17.97 28.91
N MET A 364 -9.42 18.68 27.82
CA MET A 364 -8.41 19.17 26.89
C MET A 364 -7.72 20.45 27.38
N GLY A 365 -8.41 21.32 28.12
CA GLY A 365 -7.85 22.53 28.72
C GLY A 365 -6.91 22.28 29.91
N ALA A 366 -7.09 21.19 30.64
CA ALA A 366 -6.20 20.79 31.72
C ALA A 366 -4.84 20.31 31.19
N ALA A 367 -4.82 19.67 30.00
CA ALA A 367 -3.59 19.21 29.35
C ALA A 367 -2.71 20.35 28.81
N THR A 368 -3.31 21.46 28.37
CA THR A 368 -2.59 22.64 27.87
C THR A 368 -2.03 23.52 28.98
N LYS A 369 -2.62 23.52 30.17
CA LYS A 369 -2.13 24.30 31.32
C LYS A 369 -0.91 23.67 32.03
N GLY A 370 -0.63 22.36 31.81
CA GLY A 370 0.54 21.68 32.34
C GLY A 370 1.83 21.87 31.54
N ALA A 371 1.76 22.38 30.31
CA ALA A 371 2.93 22.74 29.52
C ALA A 371 3.44 24.11 29.95
N GLY A 372 4.32 24.12 30.95
CA GLY A 372 4.95 25.33 31.50
C GLY A 372 5.48 26.26 30.41
N ARG A 373 5.09 27.53 30.52
CA ARG A 373 5.68 28.65 29.79
C ARG A 373 7.21 28.57 29.90
N PRO A 374 7.98 28.52 28.81
CA PRO A 374 9.42 28.68 28.92
C PRO A 374 9.70 30.08 29.48
N GLY A 375 10.42 30.14 30.59
CA GLY A 375 10.87 31.37 31.21
C GLY A 375 11.74 32.18 30.22
N PRO A 376 11.71 33.53 30.29
CA PRO A 376 12.54 34.38 29.46
C PRO A 376 13.99 34.31 30.00
N GLY A 377 14.87 33.67 29.26
CA GLY A 377 16.31 33.74 29.57
C GLY A 377 17.11 32.48 29.23
N ALA A 378 17.48 32.34 27.98
CA ALA A 378 18.70 31.65 27.61
C ALA A 378 19.24 32.20 26.28
N PRO A 379 20.56 32.39 26.13
CA PRO A 379 21.18 33.16 25.06
C PRO A 379 21.25 32.36 23.75
N SER A 380 21.16 33.12 22.67
CA SER A 380 21.43 32.76 21.29
C SER A 380 22.78 32.03 21.16
N GLY A 381 22.73 30.75 20.78
CA GLY A 381 23.88 29.97 20.32
C GLY A 381 23.55 29.35 18.94
N ALA A 382 24.51 29.45 18.05
CA ALA A 382 24.45 29.08 16.65
C ALA A 382 23.99 27.64 16.38
N PRO A 383 23.43 27.34 15.17
CA PRO A 383 22.89 26.03 14.85
C PRO A 383 24.01 25.02 14.58
N PRO A 384 23.91 23.79 15.06
CA PRO A 384 24.74 22.71 14.57
C PRO A 384 24.20 22.17 13.23
N GLU A 385 25.12 21.88 12.35
CA GLU A 385 24.94 21.32 11.03
C GLU A 385 24.15 20.00 11.05
N ALA A 386 23.30 19.87 10.04
CA ALA A 386 22.45 18.71 9.80
C ALA A 386 23.27 17.49 9.39
N SER A 387 23.17 16.42 10.17
CA SER A 387 23.46 15.08 9.68
C SER A 387 22.52 14.09 10.33
N GLY A 388 21.79 13.35 9.49
CA GLY A 388 20.97 12.22 9.89
C GLY A 388 19.48 12.41 9.58
N SER A 389 19.09 11.93 8.41
CA SER A 389 17.71 11.74 7.97
C SER A 389 17.01 10.70 8.85
N ALA A 390 16.42 11.16 9.94
CA ALA A 390 15.41 10.38 10.64
C ALA A 390 14.12 10.46 9.82
N LEU A 391 13.48 9.32 9.53
CA LEU A 391 12.13 9.22 8.98
C LEU A 391 11.19 10.05 9.87
N GLY A 392 10.90 11.26 9.40
CA GLY A 392 10.17 12.24 10.18
C GLY A 392 8.70 11.87 10.25
N ALA A 393 8.27 11.37 11.40
CA ALA A 393 6.89 11.61 11.80
C ALA A 393 6.64 13.10 11.65
N SER A 394 5.65 13.51 10.86
CA SER A 394 5.23 14.92 10.79
C SER A 394 5.06 15.42 12.20
N PRO A 395 5.69 16.52 12.59
CA PRO A 395 5.65 16.98 13.97
C PRO A 395 4.19 17.22 14.34
N ILE A 396 3.75 16.62 15.45
CA ILE A 396 2.42 16.89 16.02
C ILE A 396 2.28 18.41 16.07
N PRO A 397 1.25 18.99 15.42
CA PRO A 397 1.02 20.41 15.45
C PRO A 397 1.14 20.93 16.89
N ALA A 398 1.80 22.09 17.08
CA ALA A 398 2.14 22.58 18.42
C ALA A 398 0.94 22.66 19.38
N HIS A 399 -0.26 22.91 18.84
CA HIS A 399 -1.53 22.97 19.59
C HIS A 399 -2.06 21.61 20.04
N LEU A 400 -1.54 20.50 19.49
CA LEU A 400 -1.92 19.13 19.89
C LEU A 400 -0.87 18.47 20.79
N ARG A 401 0.29 19.11 21.00
CA ARG A 401 1.32 18.61 21.91
C ARG A 401 0.84 18.72 23.34
N GLY A 402 0.71 17.60 24.03
CA GLY A 402 0.28 17.53 25.42
C GLY A 402 -1.19 17.21 25.64
N LEU A 403 -1.92 16.80 24.58
CA LEU A 403 -3.28 16.26 24.73
C LEU A 403 -3.24 14.96 25.53
N ASN A 404 -3.68 15.07 26.78
CA ASN A 404 -3.85 13.97 27.69
C ASN A 404 -5.26 13.40 27.53
N LEU A 405 -5.45 12.57 26.49
CA LEU A 405 -6.74 11.95 26.22
C LEU A 405 -6.90 10.73 27.13
N GLY A 406 -7.53 10.95 28.28
CA GLY A 406 -7.95 9.89 29.20
C GLY A 406 -9.07 9.07 28.52
N ILE A 407 -8.69 8.17 27.61
CA ILE A 407 -9.65 7.26 26.96
C ILE A 407 -9.89 6.12 27.93
N GLN A 408 -11.04 6.15 28.62
CA GLN A 408 -11.58 4.97 29.27
C GLN A 408 -12.06 4.03 28.15
N GLY A 409 -11.36 2.91 27.96
CA GLY A 409 -11.80 1.87 27.05
C GLY A 409 -13.15 1.34 27.49
N GLY A 410 -14.19 1.57 26.71
CA GLY A 410 -15.38 0.74 26.78
C GLY A 410 -14.98 -0.60 26.15
N ASP A 411 -14.88 -1.63 26.97
CA ASP A 411 -14.89 -3.01 26.54
C ASP A 411 -16.31 -3.30 26.01
N ASP A 412 -16.42 -3.56 24.70
CA ASP A 412 -17.47 -4.37 24.08
C ASP A 412 -16.89 -5.06 22.85
#